data_b3c3c85a1c112cdc6b71ca8fc86c281b
#
_entry.id   b3c3c85a1c112cdc6b71ca8fc86c281b
#
_cell.length_a   1.000
_cell.length_b   1.000
_cell.length_c   1.000
_cell.angle_alpha   90.00
_cell.angle_beta   90.00
_cell.angle_gamma   90.00
#
_symmetry.space_group_name_H-M   'P 1'
#
loop_
_entity.id
_entity.type
_entity.pdbx_description
1 polymer ?
#
loop_
_entity_poly.entity_id
_entity_poly.type
_entity_poly.pdbx_seq_one_letter_code
_entity_poly.pdbx_strand_id
1 'polypeptide(L)'
;MLKDASQVEKAKMTNTNKRFDVAIVGGLGHVGLPLGITFADCGLKVCLYDLNKENTELVRKGVMPFIEYGAEPVLKKVLEKKTLTVSADPNDLSAAKHIVIAIGTPVDEYLNPKTRQ
;
A
#
# COMPACT_ATOMS: atom_id res chain seq x y z
N MET A 1 32.09 -2.75 13.69
CA MET A 1 31.82 -2.68 14.09
C MET A 1 31.61 -3.06 14.04
N LEU A 2 31.28 -2.76 13.77
CA LEU A 2 30.85 -2.72 14.12
C LEU A 2 31.20 -3.03 14.31
N LYS A 3 31.61 -3.63 13.67
CA LYS A 3 31.69 -3.50 14.04
C LYS A 3 31.29 -3.68 14.45
N ASP A 4 31.93 -4.92 13.56
CA ASP A 4 31.39 -4.75 14.82
C ASP A 4 29.96 -4.31 14.88
N ALA A 5 29.58 -3.88 16.03
CA ALA A 5 28.24 -3.35 16.17
C ALA A 5 27.93 -2.31 15.11
N SER A 6 28.93 -1.55 14.73
CA SER A 6 28.71 -0.53 13.72
C SER A 6 28.40 -1.14 12.36
N GLN A 7 28.92 -2.33 12.09
CA GLN A 7 28.57 -3.01 10.84
C GLN A 7 27.14 -3.49 10.86
N VAL A 8 26.70 -3.98 12.00
CA VAL A 8 25.30 -4.37 12.16
C VAL A 8 24.42 -3.15 11.99
N GLU A 9 24.82 -2.03 12.57
CA GLU A 9 24.04 -0.82 12.45
C GLU A 9 23.96 -0.35 11.00
N LYS A 10 25.05 -0.50 10.24
CA LYS A 10 25.01 -0.12 8.84
C LYS A 10 24.03 -0.97 8.05
N ALA A 11 23.99 -2.26 8.33
CA ALA A 11 23.05 -3.13 7.66
C ALA A 11 21.63 -2.69 7.98
N LYS A 12 21.37 -2.33 9.23
CA LYS A 12 20.07 -1.83 9.62
C LYS A 12 19.76 -0.51 8.95
N MET A 13 20.78 0.37 8.87
CA MET A 13 20.57 1.66 8.24
C MET A 13 20.21 1.52 6.77
N THR A 14 20.78 0.52 6.10
CA THR A 14 20.41 0.26 4.73
C THR A 14 18.91 0.00 4.63
N ASN A 15 18.36 -0.76 5.58
CA ASN A 15 16.93 -1.01 5.61
C ASN A 15 16.16 0.24 5.98
N THR A 16 16.69 1.07 6.86
CA THR A 16 15.99 2.27 7.28
C THR A 16 16.01 3.35 6.21
N ASN A 17 16.84 3.18 5.16
CA ASN A 17 16.84 4.09 4.04
C ASN A 17 15.66 3.86 3.10
N LYS A 18 14.91 2.83 3.31
CA LYS A 18 13.71 2.61 2.52
C LYS A 18 12.70 3.71 2.79
N ARG A 19 12.07 4.18 1.73
CA ARG A 19 11.09 5.26 1.85
C ARG A 19 9.79 4.79 2.50
N PHE A 20 9.46 3.51 2.32
CA PHE A 20 8.19 2.99 2.80
C PHE A 20 8.41 1.81 3.73
N ASP A 21 7.55 1.74 4.73
CA ASP A 21 7.54 0.56 5.59
C ASP A 21 6.90 -0.61 4.87
N VAL A 22 5.89 -0.34 4.07
CA VAL A 22 5.19 -1.39 3.35
C VAL A 22 4.66 -0.84 2.03
N ALA A 23 4.72 -1.67 1.00
CA ALA A 23 4.07 -1.38 -0.27
C ALA A 23 3.01 -2.44 -0.49
N ILE A 24 1.85 -2.02 -0.98
CA ILE A 24 0.75 -2.92 -1.24
C ILE A 24 0.48 -2.96 -2.73
N VAL A 25 0.73 -4.11 -3.35
CA VAL A 25 0.43 -4.34 -4.76
C VAL A 25 -1.05 -4.63 -4.88
N GLY A 26 -1.72 -3.95 -5.79
CA GLY A 26 -3.17 -3.97 -5.83
C GLY A 26 -3.76 -3.05 -4.76
N GLY A 27 -3.04 -1.98 -4.46
CA GLY A 27 -3.35 -1.12 -3.31
C GLY A 27 -4.57 -0.26 -3.45
N LEU A 28 -5.22 -0.24 -4.61
CA LEU A 28 -6.43 0.56 -4.78
C LEU A 28 -7.68 -0.31 -4.88
N GLY A 29 -7.54 -1.61 -4.63
CA GLY A 29 -8.66 -2.52 -4.65
C GLY A 29 -9.37 -2.58 -3.31
N HIS A 30 -10.41 -3.44 -3.26
CA HIS A 30 -11.28 -3.53 -2.10
C HIS A 30 -10.58 -4.05 -0.84
N VAL A 31 -9.48 -4.77 -1.00
CA VAL A 31 -8.71 -5.26 0.14
C VAL A 31 -7.52 -4.36 0.41
N GLY A 32 -6.79 -4.03 -0.65
CA GLY A 32 -5.53 -3.30 -0.49
C GLY A 32 -5.71 -1.89 0.03
N LEU A 33 -6.71 -1.18 -0.47
CA LEU A 33 -6.88 0.21 -0.07
C LEU A 33 -7.28 0.36 1.40
N PRO A 34 -8.29 -0.35 1.90
CA PRO A 34 -8.59 -0.25 3.33
C PRO A 34 -7.44 -0.69 4.21
N LEU A 35 -6.72 -1.73 3.79
CA LEU A 35 -5.57 -2.20 4.56
C LEU A 35 -4.48 -1.14 4.61
N GLY A 36 -4.20 -0.52 3.46
CA GLY A 36 -3.19 0.52 3.40
C GLY A 36 -3.55 1.74 4.23
N ILE A 37 -4.82 2.14 4.18
CA ILE A 37 -5.29 3.26 4.99
C ILE A 37 -5.09 2.94 6.47
N THR A 38 -5.43 1.72 6.88
CA THR A 38 -5.27 1.31 8.28
C THR A 38 -3.81 1.36 8.71
N PHE A 39 -2.91 0.83 7.89
CA PHE A 39 -1.49 0.85 8.20
C PHE A 39 -0.99 2.29 8.30
N ALA A 40 -1.40 3.14 7.37
CA ALA A 40 -0.95 4.52 7.37
C ALA A 40 -1.49 5.27 8.58
N ASP A 41 -2.72 4.96 8.98
CA ASP A 41 -3.31 5.58 10.16
C ASP A 41 -2.59 5.17 11.43
N CYS A 42 -1.96 4.01 11.41
CA CYS A 42 -1.14 3.55 12.53
C CYS A 42 0.26 4.17 12.53
N GLY A 43 0.57 4.99 11.56
CA GLY A 43 1.85 5.69 11.51
C GLY A 43 2.88 5.07 10.58
N LEU A 44 2.55 4.00 9.88
CA LEU A 44 3.45 3.39 8.93
C LEU A 44 3.46 4.21 7.64
N LYS A 45 4.60 4.20 6.96
CA LYS A 45 4.70 4.83 5.64
C LYS A 45 4.32 3.79 4.60
N VAL A 46 3.24 4.03 3.91
CA VAL A 46 2.63 3.05 3.02
C VAL A 46 2.65 3.55 1.59
N CYS A 47 3.03 2.66 0.68
CA CYS A 47 2.93 2.89 -0.75
C CYS A 47 1.85 1.98 -1.30
N LEU A 48 0.84 2.58 -1.91
CA LEU A 48 -0.19 1.81 -2.60
C LEU A 48 0.18 1.77 -4.07
N TYR A 49 0.59 0.60 -4.53
CA TYR A 49 0.98 0.41 -5.91
C TYR A 49 -0.18 -0.18 -6.70
N ASP A 50 -0.58 0.51 -7.75
CA ASP A 50 -1.67 0.03 -8.59
C ASP A 50 -1.55 0.67 -9.96
N LEU A 51 -2.03 -0.02 -10.98
CA LEU A 51 -1.98 0.47 -12.35
C LEU A 51 -3.29 1.10 -12.80
N ASN A 52 -4.31 1.10 -11.95
CA ASN A 52 -5.61 1.67 -12.28
C ASN A 52 -5.54 3.18 -12.19
N LYS A 53 -5.52 3.84 -13.34
CA LYS A 53 -5.35 5.29 -13.39
C LYS A 53 -6.54 6.05 -12.82
N GLU A 54 -7.73 5.56 -13.07
CA GLU A 54 -8.94 6.23 -12.56
C GLU A 54 -8.97 6.23 -11.05
N ASN A 55 -8.69 5.06 -10.45
CA ASN A 55 -8.69 4.97 -9.00
C ASN A 55 -7.55 5.77 -8.39
N THR A 56 -6.41 5.83 -9.09
CA THR A 56 -5.28 6.63 -8.63
C THR A 56 -5.69 8.09 -8.49
N GLU A 57 -6.39 8.63 -9.51
CA GLU A 57 -6.83 10.00 -9.46
C GLU A 57 -7.79 10.26 -8.31
N LEU A 58 -8.74 9.35 -8.12
CA LEU A 58 -9.71 9.50 -7.05
C LEU A 58 -9.04 9.49 -5.69
N VAL A 59 -8.21 8.50 -5.45
CA VAL A 59 -7.58 8.33 -4.13
C VAL A 59 -6.66 9.49 -3.81
N ARG A 60 -5.93 9.99 -4.80
CA ARG A 60 -5.06 11.14 -4.57
C ARG A 60 -5.84 12.37 -4.17
N LYS A 61 -7.08 12.47 -4.56
CA LYS A 61 -7.96 13.58 -4.17
C LYS A 61 -8.66 13.32 -2.85
N GLY A 62 -8.43 12.16 -2.25
CA GLY A 62 -9.08 11.81 -0.99
C GLY A 62 -10.46 11.21 -1.17
N VAL A 63 -10.75 10.68 -2.35
CA VAL A 63 -12.04 10.08 -2.66
C VAL A 63 -11.89 8.58 -2.77
N MET A 64 -12.76 7.85 -2.07
CA MET A 64 -12.75 6.40 -2.16
C MET A 64 -13.37 5.94 -3.48
N PRO A 65 -12.72 5.02 -4.20
CA PRO A 65 -13.28 4.52 -5.45
C PRO A 65 -14.43 3.53 -5.26
N PHE A 66 -14.75 3.20 -4.03
CA PHE A 66 -15.88 2.33 -3.71
C PHE A 66 -16.37 2.70 -2.31
N ILE A 67 -17.51 2.16 -1.94
CA ILE A 67 -18.10 2.49 -0.64
C ILE A 67 -17.41 1.73 0.46
N GLU A 68 -16.87 2.48 1.41
CA GLU A 68 -16.24 1.91 2.60
C GLU A 68 -16.52 2.90 3.71
N TYR A 69 -17.46 2.57 4.57
CA TYR A 69 -17.93 3.52 5.57
C TYR A 69 -16.82 3.95 6.51
N GLY A 70 -16.71 5.25 6.70
CA GLY A 70 -15.71 5.81 7.59
C GLY A 70 -14.31 5.91 7.00
N ALA A 71 -14.11 5.49 5.77
CA ALA A 71 -12.78 5.45 5.19
C ALA A 71 -12.31 6.80 4.68
N GLU A 72 -13.20 7.60 4.08
CA GLU A 72 -12.74 8.83 3.43
C GLU A 72 -12.10 9.83 4.39
N PRO A 73 -12.66 10.08 5.57
CA PRO A 73 -11.98 11.00 6.50
C PRO A 73 -10.58 10.50 6.88
N VAL A 74 -10.42 9.20 7.07
CA VAL A 74 -9.12 8.65 7.40
C VAL A 74 -8.17 8.74 6.22
N LEU A 75 -8.69 8.45 5.00
CA LEU A 75 -7.89 8.59 3.80
C LEU A 75 -7.34 10.00 3.67
N LYS A 76 -8.20 11.00 3.86
CA LYS A 76 -7.75 12.39 3.75
C LYS A 76 -6.70 12.70 4.81
N LYS A 77 -6.89 12.18 6.02
CA LYS A 77 -5.96 12.42 7.10
C LYS A 77 -4.57 11.85 6.79
N VAL A 78 -4.51 10.60 6.31
CA VAL A 78 -3.21 9.99 6.05
C VAL A 78 -2.54 10.56 4.82
N LEU A 79 -3.32 11.06 3.86
CA LEU A 79 -2.74 11.77 2.73
C LEU A 79 -2.11 13.09 3.18
N GLU A 80 -2.79 13.81 4.07
CA GLU A 80 -2.25 15.05 4.63
C GLU A 80 -0.97 14.81 5.41
N LYS A 81 -0.95 13.75 6.18
CA LYS A 81 0.24 13.41 6.97
C LYS A 81 1.34 12.81 6.11
N LYS A 82 1.04 12.52 4.85
CA LYS A 82 1.99 11.94 3.90
C LYS A 82 2.48 10.56 4.32
N THR A 83 1.66 9.85 5.09
CA THR A 83 1.96 8.46 5.42
C THR A 83 1.43 7.50 4.38
N LEU A 84 0.58 8.00 3.47
CA LEU A 84 0.04 7.20 2.38
C LEU A 84 0.44 7.82 1.05
N THR A 85 1.06 7.03 0.19
CA THR A 85 1.48 7.44 -1.15
C THR A 85 0.88 6.48 -2.16
N VAL A 86 0.40 7.03 -3.28
CA VAL A 86 -0.13 6.20 -4.37
C VAL A 86 0.85 6.26 -5.53
N SER A 87 1.18 5.11 -6.08
CA SER A 87 2.21 5.03 -7.11
C SER A 87 1.86 3.98 -8.16
N ALA A 88 2.30 4.22 -9.38
CA ALA A 88 2.28 3.23 -10.45
C ALA A 88 3.69 2.93 -10.93
N ASP A 89 4.70 3.39 -10.22
CA ASP A 89 6.09 3.20 -10.58
C ASP A 89 6.66 1.98 -9.87
N PRO A 90 7.08 0.94 -10.61
CA PRO A 90 7.63 -0.26 -9.97
C PRO A 90 8.85 0.03 -9.11
N ASN A 91 9.57 1.09 -9.38
CA ASN A 91 10.74 1.44 -8.58
C ASN A 91 10.37 1.74 -7.13
N ASP A 92 9.15 2.19 -6.90
CA ASP A 92 8.71 2.46 -5.54
C ASP A 92 8.56 1.19 -4.72
N LEU A 93 8.34 0.05 -5.40
CA LEU A 93 8.26 -1.22 -4.67
C LEU A 93 9.59 -1.59 -4.04
N SER A 94 10.70 -1.28 -4.74
CA SER A 94 12.01 -1.58 -4.18
C SER A 94 12.38 -0.64 -3.04
N ALA A 95 11.61 0.42 -2.87
CA ALA A 95 11.82 1.37 -1.78
C ALA A 95 11.03 1.00 -0.53
N ALA A 96 10.39 -0.16 -0.51
CA ALA A 96 9.61 -0.62 0.63
C ALA A 96 10.33 -1.73 1.37
N LYS A 97 10.19 -1.74 2.68
CA LYS A 97 10.77 -2.82 3.49
C LYS A 97 10.01 -4.12 3.33
N HIS A 98 8.70 -4.02 3.16
CA HIS A 98 7.83 -5.19 3.03
C HIS A 98 6.86 -4.97 1.88
N ILE A 99 6.52 -6.04 1.20
CA ILE A 99 5.57 -5.96 0.09
C ILE A 99 4.41 -6.91 0.38
N VAL A 100 3.20 -6.37 0.32
CA VAL A 100 1.98 -7.14 0.50
C VAL A 100 1.28 -7.18 -0.84
N ILE A 101 0.86 -8.36 -1.26
CA ILE A 101 0.13 -8.51 -2.52
C ILE A 101 -1.34 -8.72 -2.19
N ALA A 102 -2.15 -7.77 -2.63
CA ALA A 102 -3.58 -7.77 -2.33
C ALA A 102 -4.39 -7.76 -3.62
N ILE A 103 -4.04 -8.68 -4.51
CA ILE A 103 -4.71 -8.79 -5.80
C ILE A 103 -5.94 -9.67 -5.63
N GLY A 104 -7.09 -9.12 -5.97
CA GLY A 104 -8.31 -9.90 -5.92
C GLY A 104 -8.33 -10.96 -7.00
N THR A 105 -8.91 -12.11 -6.69
CA THR A 105 -9.10 -13.13 -7.71
C THR A 105 -10.28 -12.71 -8.58
N PRO A 106 -10.21 -12.99 -9.88
CA PRO A 106 -11.31 -12.61 -10.79
C PRO A 106 -12.45 -13.61 -10.75
N VAL A 107 -12.84 -13.95 -9.66
CA VAL A 107 -13.88 -14.95 -9.50
C VAL A 107 -15.19 -14.42 -10.02
N ASP A 108 -14.96 -14.89 -9.73
CA ASP A 108 -15.77 -14.66 -9.58
C ASP A 108 -16.75 -14.53 -9.47
N GLU A 109 -16.57 -14.08 -9.75
CA GLU A 109 -17.65 -13.65 -9.58
C GLU A 109 -18.68 -14.53 -10.08
N TYR A 110 -18.38 -15.50 -10.56
CA TYR A 110 -18.94 -16.37 -10.87
C TYR A 110 -18.79 -17.50 -10.63
N LEU A 111 -18.21 -17.51 -10.49
CA LEU A 111 -18.00 -18.36 -10.23
C LEU A 111 -18.21 -19.14 -10.01
N ASN A 112 -18.20 -19.42 -10.29
CA ASN A 112 -18.37 -20.02 -10.21
C ASN A 112 -18.15 -20.64 -10.31
N PRO A 113 -18.30 -20.85 -10.41
CA PRO A 113 -18.03 -21.41 -10.62
C PRO A 113 -17.88 -21.89 -10.93
N LYS A 114 -17.94 -21.96 -11.02
CA LYS A 114 -17.82 -22.22 -11.19
C LYS A 114 -17.40 -22.72 -11.27
N THR A 115 -17.43 -22.79 -11.46
CA THR A 115 -17.13 -23.15 -11.39
C THR A 115 -17.07 -23.67 -11.53
N ARG A 116 -17.19 -24.08 -11.84
CA ARG A 116 -17.20 -24.49 -11.83
C ARG A 116 -17.13 -24.97 -11.99
N GLN A 117 -17.32 -25.22 -12.37
CA GLN A 117 -17.29 -25.58 -12.40
C GLN A 117 -17.38 -25.91 -12.17
#